data_24dc44ea43826e04364c717d12594141
#
_entry.id   24dc44ea43826e04364c717d12594141
#
_cell.length_a   1.000
_cell.length_b   1.000
_cell.length_c   1.000
_cell.angle_alpha   90.00
_cell.angle_beta   90.00
_cell.angle_gamma   90.00
#
_symmetry.space_group_name_H-M   'P 1'
#
loop_
_entity.id
_entity.type
_entity.pdbx_description
1 polymer ?
#
loop_
_entity_poly.entity_id
_entity_poly.type
_entity_poly.pdbx_seq_one_letter_code
_entity_poly.pdbx_strand_id
1 'polypeptide(L)'
;MENTLIIGAGVAGVNAATKLVDNNYKGNITIIDMGNDPFNRKPEEVMTGFMGAGGWSDGKLTYHTSIGGHMSKYCGDEKAMELMDQVIDNFRRFHPKPEVIQCSHPIEEPEFIKPYFGLRLFPVWHIGTDYLHEIGKNWYTYLTDNGVKFVWNTKIGRAHV
;
A
#
# COMPACT_ATOMS: atom_id res chain seq x y z
N MET A 1 -6.02 -7.18 -27.52
CA MET A 1 -5.25 -6.76 -26.35
C MET A 1 -6.15 -6.96 -25.13
N GLU A 2 -5.64 -7.61 -24.10
CA GLU A 2 -6.38 -7.75 -22.85
C GLU A 2 -6.43 -6.41 -22.11
N ASN A 3 -7.54 -6.15 -21.41
CA ASN A 3 -7.69 -4.96 -20.60
C ASN A 3 -7.80 -5.37 -19.13
N THR A 4 -7.06 -4.72 -18.25
CA THR A 4 -7.14 -4.94 -16.81
C THR A 4 -7.80 -3.74 -16.15
N LEU A 5 -8.86 -4.01 -15.40
CA LEU A 5 -9.53 -3.03 -14.54
C LEU A 5 -9.23 -3.34 -13.08
N ILE A 6 -8.64 -2.39 -12.39
CA ILE A 6 -8.36 -2.45 -10.94
C ILE A 6 -9.37 -1.54 -10.24
N ILE A 7 -10.11 -2.11 -9.29
CA ILE A 7 -11.08 -1.36 -8.49
C ILE A 7 -10.47 -1.01 -7.15
N GLY A 8 -10.22 0.27 -6.93
CA GLY A 8 -9.57 0.83 -5.76
C GLY A 8 -8.11 1.18 -6.00
N ALA A 9 -7.77 2.44 -5.83
CA ALA A 9 -6.41 2.96 -5.90
C ALA A 9 -5.68 2.95 -4.54
N GLY A 10 -6.12 2.11 -3.60
CA GLY A 10 -5.42 1.88 -2.34
C GLY A 10 -4.05 1.21 -2.57
N VAL A 11 -3.23 1.04 -1.51
CA VAL A 11 -1.89 0.44 -1.62
C VAL A 11 -1.90 -0.88 -2.40
N ALA A 12 -2.92 -1.73 -2.21
CA ALA A 12 -3.02 -3.00 -2.93
C ALA A 12 -3.18 -2.82 -4.45
N GLY A 13 -4.13 -1.95 -4.87
CA GLY A 13 -4.38 -1.69 -6.30
C GLY A 13 -3.19 -1.01 -6.97
N VAL A 14 -2.55 -0.07 -6.28
CA VAL A 14 -1.35 0.62 -6.78
C VAL A 14 -0.19 -0.36 -6.96
N ASN A 15 0.06 -1.26 -5.98
CA ASN A 15 1.10 -2.30 -6.12
C ASN A 15 0.78 -3.29 -7.26
N ALA A 16 -0.49 -3.69 -7.43
CA ALA A 16 -0.90 -4.55 -8.54
C ALA A 16 -0.61 -3.91 -9.90
N ALA A 17 -0.96 -2.64 -10.07
CA ALA A 17 -0.65 -1.89 -11.29
C ALA A 17 0.86 -1.76 -11.51
N THR A 18 1.62 -1.44 -10.46
CA THR A 18 3.08 -1.36 -10.53
C THR A 18 3.69 -2.69 -11.00
N LYS A 19 3.21 -3.80 -10.46
CA LYS A 19 3.69 -5.13 -10.86
C LYS A 19 3.38 -5.45 -12.33
N LEU A 20 2.21 -5.05 -12.83
CA LEU A 20 1.86 -5.22 -14.25
C LEU A 20 2.78 -4.38 -15.15
N VAL A 21 3.02 -3.12 -14.77
CA VAL A 21 3.92 -2.22 -15.50
C VAL A 21 5.35 -2.78 -15.51
N ASP A 22 5.89 -3.15 -14.35
CA ASP A 22 7.25 -3.66 -14.21
C ASP A 22 7.47 -4.97 -14.99
N ASN A 23 6.41 -5.77 -15.16
CA ASN A 23 6.44 -6.98 -15.99
C ASN A 23 6.12 -6.74 -17.47
N ASN A 24 6.12 -5.49 -17.92
CA ASN A 24 5.84 -5.12 -19.31
C ASN A 24 4.50 -5.65 -19.85
N TYR A 25 3.45 -5.61 -19.03
CA TYR A 25 2.11 -6.01 -19.44
C TYR A 25 1.67 -5.26 -20.69
N LYS A 26 1.17 -5.97 -21.69
CA LYS A 26 0.84 -5.42 -23.03
C LYS A 26 -0.59 -4.93 -23.16
N GLY A 27 -1.43 -5.14 -22.15
CA GLY A 27 -2.81 -4.67 -22.14
C GLY A 27 -2.93 -3.26 -21.57
N ASN A 28 -4.14 -2.70 -21.68
CA ASN A 28 -4.45 -1.44 -21.01
C ASN A 28 -4.72 -1.68 -19.51
N ILE A 29 -4.16 -0.85 -18.65
CA ILE A 29 -4.42 -0.87 -17.22
C ILE A 29 -5.25 0.35 -16.86
N THR A 30 -6.40 0.14 -16.24
CA THR A 30 -7.25 1.23 -15.73
C THR A 30 -7.52 1.00 -14.25
N ILE A 31 -7.33 2.03 -13.43
CA ILE A 31 -7.66 2.03 -11.99
C ILE A 31 -8.83 2.97 -11.76
N ILE A 32 -9.85 2.51 -11.06
CA ILE A 32 -11.01 3.32 -10.65
C ILE A 32 -10.97 3.51 -9.15
N ASP A 33 -11.14 4.74 -8.66
CA ASP A 33 -11.27 5.03 -7.23
C ASP A 33 -12.36 6.09 -6.96
N MET A 34 -12.93 6.02 -5.77
CA MET A 34 -13.96 6.96 -5.33
C MET A 34 -13.40 8.30 -4.83
N GLY A 35 -12.12 8.37 -4.56
CA GLY A 35 -11.42 9.57 -4.11
C GLY A 35 -10.63 10.24 -5.23
N ASN A 36 -9.70 11.11 -4.84
CA ASN A 36 -8.91 11.96 -5.73
C ASN A 36 -7.49 11.41 -5.99
N ASP A 37 -6.85 11.95 -7.02
CA ASP A 37 -5.43 11.79 -7.28
C ASP A 37 -4.58 12.46 -6.17
N PRO A 38 -3.28 12.14 -6.07
CA PRO A 38 -2.43 12.64 -4.97
C PRO A 38 -2.16 14.15 -5.00
N PHE A 39 -2.45 14.84 -6.11
CA PHE A 39 -2.28 16.29 -6.21
C PHE A 39 -3.50 17.07 -5.74
N ASN A 40 -4.69 16.46 -5.85
CA ASN A 40 -5.98 17.08 -5.54
C ASN A 40 -6.66 16.48 -4.30
N ARG A 41 -6.01 15.52 -3.62
CA ARG A 41 -6.53 14.87 -2.43
C ARG A 41 -6.59 15.85 -1.26
N LYS A 42 -7.73 15.88 -0.58
CA LYS A 42 -7.98 16.79 0.55
C LYS A 42 -7.57 16.14 1.87
N PRO A 43 -7.22 16.92 2.89
CA PRO A 43 -6.83 16.40 4.21
C PRO A 43 -7.85 15.46 4.86
N GLU A 44 -9.13 15.68 4.65
CA GLU A 44 -10.22 14.86 5.17
C GLU A 44 -10.43 13.54 4.42
N GLU A 45 -9.85 13.38 3.24
CA GLU A 45 -9.96 12.17 2.42
C GLU A 45 -8.95 11.10 2.84
N VAL A 46 -8.95 10.69 4.12
CA VAL A 46 -7.96 9.75 4.65
C VAL A 46 -8.08 8.35 4.06
N MET A 47 -9.30 7.90 3.76
CA MET A 47 -9.56 6.50 3.37
C MET A 47 -9.67 6.29 1.86
N THR A 48 -9.80 7.35 1.06
CA THR A 48 -10.09 7.27 -0.37
C THR A 48 -9.00 7.94 -1.20
N GLY A 49 -8.95 7.63 -2.50
CA GLY A 49 -7.97 8.19 -3.41
C GLY A 49 -6.66 7.42 -3.46
N PHE A 50 -5.67 7.98 -4.13
CA PHE A 50 -4.41 7.31 -4.41
C PHE A 50 -3.68 6.85 -3.14
N MET A 51 -3.32 5.58 -3.07
CA MET A 51 -2.77 4.86 -1.91
C MET A 51 -3.73 4.72 -0.70
N GLY A 52 -4.95 5.29 -0.73
CA GLY A 52 -5.91 5.19 0.37
C GLY A 52 -5.31 5.62 1.72
N ALA A 53 -5.68 4.97 2.81
CA ALA A 53 -5.14 5.25 4.13
C ALA A 53 -3.61 5.02 4.22
N GLY A 54 -3.07 4.09 3.46
CA GLY A 54 -1.62 3.81 3.43
C GLY A 54 -0.77 4.98 2.93
N GLY A 55 -1.35 5.87 2.11
CA GLY A 55 -0.70 7.09 1.63
C GLY A 55 -1.01 8.35 2.43
N TRP A 56 -1.80 8.25 3.51
CA TRP A 56 -2.30 9.42 4.22
C TRP A 56 -2.34 9.28 5.75
N SER A 57 -1.91 8.13 6.27
CA SER A 57 -1.89 7.86 7.70
C SER A 57 -0.52 8.12 8.33
N ASP A 58 -0.05 7.22 9.19
CA ASP A 58 1.17 7.39 9.98
C ASP A 58 2.43 6.79 9.35
N GLY A 59 2.34 6.28 8.12
CA GLY A 59 3.49 5.73 7.40
C GLY A 59 4.11 4.49 8.04
N LYS A 60 3.31 3.69 8.74
CA LYS A 60 3.75 2.43 9.33
C LYS A 60 3.28 1.25 8.52
N LEU A 61 4.20 0.35 8.21
CA LEU A 61 3.91 -0.92 7.57
C LEU A 61 4.23 -2.07 8.52
N THR A 62 3.19 -2.77 8.96
CA THR A 62 3.33 -3.97 9.79
C THR A 62 3.99 -5.09 9.00
N TYR A 63 5.03 -5.71 9.57
CA TYR A 63 5.84 -6.71 8.89
C TYR A 63 5.75 -8.06 9.59
N HIS A 64 4.59 -8.71 9.44
CA HIS A 64 4.36 -10.04 10.01
C HIS A 64 3.16 -10.72 9.35
N THR A 65 3.28 -12.00 9.00
CA THR A 65 2.26 -12.79 8.27
C THR A 65 0.96 -13.01 9.05
N SER A 66 0.99 -12.90 10.37
CA SER A 66 -0.22 -13.05 11.21
C SER A 66 -0.99 -11.75 11.44
N ILE A 67 -0.54 -10.63 10.86
CA ILE A 67 -1.17 -9.32 11.01
C ILE A 67 -1.73 -8.86 9.66
N GLY A 68 -2.94 -8.31 9.69
CA GLY A 68 -3.55 -7.71 8.48
C GLY A 68 -4.25 -8.68 7.55
N GLY A 69 -4.44 -9.93 7.94
CA GLY A 69 -5.18 -10.91 7.14
C GLY A 69 -4.66 -12.32 7.26
N HIS A 70 -4.99 -13.15 6.27
CA HIS A 70 -4.66 -14.57 6.26
C HIS A 70 -3.88 -14.95 4.99
N MET A 71 -3.01 -14.08 4.51
CA MET A 71 -2.29 -14.27 3.25
C MET A 71 -1.49 -15.58 3.24
N SER A 72 -0.87 -15.93 4.36
CA SER A 72 -0.13 -17.19 4.52
C SER A 72 -0.96 -18.44 4.26
N LYS A 73 -2.27 -18.40 4.50
CA LYS A 73 -3.16 -19.52 4.19
C LYS A 73 -3.28 -19.82 2.69
N TYR A 74 -3.03 -18.81 1.86
CA TYR A 74 -3.16 -18.92 0.40
C TYR A 74 -1.84 -19.15 -0.30
N CYS A 75 -0.74 -18.60 0.21
CA CYS A 75 0.56 -18.66 -0.47
C CYS A 75 1.73 -19.15 0.40
N GLY A 76 1.49 -19.47 1.67
CA GLY A 76 2.53 -19.83 2.64
C GLY A 76 3.25 -18.58 3.21
N ASP A 77 3.96 -18.78 4.33
CA ASP A 77 4.62 -17.67 5.04
C ASP A 77 5.78 -17.08 4.23
N GLU A 78 6.59 -17.91 3.61
CA GLU A 78 7.74 -17.46 2.80
C GLU A 78 7.29 -16.53 1.67
N LYS A 79 6.28 -16.93 0.91
CA LYS A 79 5.75 -16.11 -0.18
C LYS A 79 5.05 -14.86 0.32
N ALA A 80 4.37 -14.94 1.46
CA ALA A 80 3.75 -13.77 2.09
C ALA A 80 4.80 -12.73 2.51
N MET A 81 5.93 -13.16 3.09
CA MET A 81 7.04 -12.28 3.43
C MET A 81 7.69 -11.66 2.20
N GLU A 82 7.96 -12.46 1.15
CA GLU A 82 8.47 -11.95 -0.13
C GLU A 82 7.57 -10.84 -0.71
N LEU A 83 6.24 -11.01 -0.64
CA LEU A 83 5.30 -10.00 -1.12
C LEU A 83 5.30 -8.73 -0.25
N MET A 84 5.48 -8.86 1.06
CA MET A 84 5.66 -7.72 1.95
C MET A 84 6.93 -6.95 1.63
N ASP A 85 8.04 -7.63 1.36
CA ASP A 85 9.30 -7.02 0.93
C ASP A 85 9.12 -6.22 -0.37
N GLN A 86 8.41 -6.78 -1.36
CA GLN A 86 8.10 -6.07 -2.60
C GLN A 86 7.31 -4.78 -2.37
N VAL A 87 6.36 -4.78 -1.42
CA VAL A 87 5.62 -3.57 -1.05
C VAL A 87 6.55 -2.52 -0.43
N ILE A 88 7.42 -2.92 0.50
CA ILE A 88 8.40 -2.03 1.15
C ILE A 88 9.35 -1.46 0.10
N ASP A 89 9.83 -2.28 -0.82
CA ASP A 89 10.74 -1.84 -1.90
C ASP A 89 10.06 -0.84 -2.84
N ASN A 90 8.77 -0.97 -3.10
CA ASN A 90 8.02 0.05 -3.83
C ASN A 90 7.93 1.37 -3.05
N PHE A 91 7.69 1.33 -1.74
CA PHE A 91 7.76 2.55 -0.93
C PHE A 91 9.16 3.19 -0.98
N ARG A 92 10.23 2.42 -0.88
CA ARG A 92 11.61 2.92 -1.03
C ARG A 92 11.87 3.53 -2.39
N ARG A 93 11.43 2.87 -3.46
CA ARG A 93 11.62 3.30 -4.85
C ARG A 93 11.06 4.68 -5.11
N PHE A 94 9.91 5.00 -4.54
CA PHE A 94 9.24 6.28 -4.76
C PHE A 94 9.47 7.31 -3.66
N HIS A 95 10.21 6.94 -2.62
CA HIS A 95 10.54 7.83 -1.52
C HIS A 95 11.60 8.85 -1.92
N PRO A 96 11.40 10.17 -1.63
CA PRO A 96 12.40 11.19 -1.96
C PRO A 96 13.70 11.06 -1.16
N LYS A 97 13.66 10.38 0.01
CA LYS A 97 14.79 10.11 0.90
C LYS A 97 14.70 8.70 1.48
N PRO A 98 14.95 7.64 0.68
CA PRO A 98 14.75 6.25 1.10
C PRO A 98 15.61 5.84 2.29
N GLU A 99 16.70 6.55 2.59
CA GLU A 99 17.59 6.32 3.73
C GLU A 99 16.92 6.57 5.09
N VAL A 100 15.81 7.28 5.15
CA VAL A 100 15.06 7.50 6.40
C VAL A 100 14.16 6.34 6.77
N ILE A 101 13.91 5.41 5.84
CA ILE A 101 13.06 4.24 6.07
C ILE A 101 13.77 3.27 7.03
N GLN A 102 13.16 3.01 8.17
CA GLN A 102 13.73 2.17 9.21
C GLN A 102 12.75 1.09 9.64
N CYS A 103 13.26 -0.08 10.01
CA CYS A 103 12.49 -1.13 10.64
C CYS A 103 12.74 -1.11 12.15
N SER A 104 11.70 -0.95 12.95
CA SER A 104 11.77 -1.20 14.38
C SER A 104 11.45 -2.65 14.68
N HIS A 105 12.30 -3.29 15.47
CA HIS A 105 12.06 -4.63 15.99
C HIS A 105 11.38 -4.55 17.35
N PRO A 106 10.49 -5.50 17.67
CA PRO A 106 9.86 -5.53 18.97
C PRO A 106 10.91 -5.76 20.08
N ILE A 107 10.69 -5.10 21.20
CA ILE A 107 11.41 -5.39 22.45
C ILE A 107 10.77 -6.59 23.13
N GLU A 108 11.48 -7.21 24.07
CA GLU A 108 10.89 -8.25 24.90
C GLU A 108 9.70 -7.75 25.70
N GLU A 109 8.70 -8.62 25.86
CA GLU A 109 7.52 -8.30 26.67
C GLU A 109 7.93 -8.12 28.13
N PRO A 110 7.66 -6.96 28.75
CA PRO A 110 7.99 -6.75 30.17
C PRO A 110 7.26 -7.74 31.08
N GLU A 111 7.96 -8.38 32.02
CA GLU A 111 7.43 -9.41 32.90
C GLU A 111 6.19 -8.96 33.69
N PHE A 112 6.15 -7.68 34.09
CA PHE A 112 5.03 -7.16 34.87
C PHE A 112 3.72 -7.03 34.10
N ILE A 113 3.76 -7.08 32.76
CA ILE A 113 2.56 -7.01 31.91
C ILE A 113 1.96 -8.40 31.66
N LYS A 114 2.79 -9.43 31.57
CA LYS A 114 2.40 -10.81 31.21
C LYS A 114 1.19 -11.36 31.97
N PRO A 115 1.00 -11.09 33.29
CA PRO A 115 -0.18 -11.58 33.99
C PRO A 115 -1.50 -10.94 33.56
N TYR A 116 -1.47 -9.80 32.89
CA TYR A 116 -2.64 -8.99 32.59
C TYR A 116 -2.93 -8.87 31.09
N PHE A 117 -1.89 -8.91 30.25
CA PHE A 117 -1.99 -8.69 28.82
C PHE A 117 -1.04 -9.59 28.05
N GLY A 118 -1.51 -10.14 26.94
CA GLY A 118 -0.65 -10.74 25.93
C GLY A 118 -0.31 -9.69 24.86
N LEU A 119 0.97 -9.38 24.70
CA LEU A 119 1.42 -8.50 23.64
C LEU A 119 1.68 -9.31 22.36
N ARG A 120 1.21 -8.82 21.23
CA ARG A 120 1.61 -9.35 19.93
C ARG A 120 2.73 -8.50 19.39
N LEU A 121 3.96 -9.00 19.49
CA LEU A 121 5.16 -8.30 19.07
C LEU A 121 5.47 -8.62 17.60
N PHE A 122 5.72 -7.60 16.80
CA PHE A 122 6.07 -7.72 15.39
C PHE A 122 6.91 -6.53 14.92
N PRO A 123 7.76 -6.71 13.90
CA PRO A 123 8.50 -5.62 13.30
C PRO A 123 7.57 -4.63 12.57
N VAL A 124 7.94 -3.36 12.56
CA VAL A 124 7.22 -2.30 11.87
C VAL A 124 8.20 -1.47 11.05
N TRP A 125 7.93 -1.33 9.77
CA TRP A 125 8.64 -0.39 8.93
C TRP A 125 8.04 1.00 9.04
N HIS A 126 8.88 1.98 9.31
CA HIS A 126 8.53 3.39 9.39
C HIS A 126 8.95 4.05 8.08
N ILE A 127 7.97 4.45 7.29
CA ILE A 127 8.18 5.07 5.98
C ILE A 127 8.45 6.57 6.12
N GLY A 128 8.00 7.18 7.22
CA GLY A 128 8.06 8.61 7.44
C GLY A 128 6.78 9.32 6.97
N THR A 129 5.96 9.71 7.93
CA THR A 129 4.64 10.33 7.70
C THR A 129 4.73 11.54 6.79
N ASP A 130 5.73 12.40 6.98
CA ASP A 130 5.91 13.65 6.23
C ASP A 130 6.19 13.45 4.74
N TYR A 131 6.65 12.25 4.36
CA TYR A 131 7.01 11.93 2.97
C TYR A 131 5.90 11.21 2.20
N LEU A 132 4.84 10.74 2.86
CA LEU A 132 3.79 9.94 2.20
C LEU A 132 3.16 10.65 1.01
N HIS A 133 2.93 11.95 1.15
CA HIS A 133 2.34 12.73 0.07
C HIS A 133 3.25 12.82 -1.17
N GLU A 134 4.55 12.99 -0.96
CA GLU A 134 5.53 13.04 -2.04
C GLU A 134 5.75 11.65 -2.66
N ILE A 135 5.80 10.61 -1.85
CA ILE A 135 5.80 9.22 -2.33
C ILE A 135 4.61 8.96 -3.23
N GLY A 136 3.41 9.38 -2.79
CA GLY A 136 2.19 9.23 -3.58
C GLY A 136 2.27 9.94 -4.94
N LYS A 137 2.78 11.16 -4.99
CA LYS A 137 2.97 11.91 -6.23
C LYS A 137 3.97 11.24 -7.17
N ASN A 138 5.13 10.82 -6.65
CA ASN A 138 6.16 10.14 -7.42
C ASN A 138 5.65 8.83 -8.02
N TRP A 139 4.94 8.05 -7.20
CA TRP A 139 4.39 6.76 -7.63
C TRP A 139 3.26 6.92 -8.66
N TYR A 140 2.38 7.88 -8.45
CA TYR A 140 1.33 8.22 -9.40
C TYR A 140 1.90 8.63 -10.76
N THR A 141 2.90 9.54 -10.74
CA THR A 141 3.60 10.00 -11.95
C THR A 141 4.22 8.81 -12.68
N TYR A 142 4.93 7.92 -11.97
CA TYR A 142 5.48 6.70 -12.56
C TYR A 142 4.41 5.88 -13.29
N LEU A 143 3.27 5.62 -12.67
CA LEU A 143 2.20 4.81 -13.25
C LEU A 143 1.57 5.50 -14.48
N THR A 144 1.32 6.80 -14.40
CA THR A 144 0.75 7.56 -15.52
C THR A 144 1.70 7.64 -16.70
N ASP A 145 2.99 7.86 -16.47
CA ASP A 145 4.03 7.89 -17.51
C ASP A 145 4.17 6.53 -18.21
N ASN A 146 3.84 5.44 -17.51
CA ASN A 146 3.80 4.08 -18.07
C ASN A 146 2.42 3.67 -18.60
N GLY A 147 1.52 4.63 -18.83
CA GLY A 147 0.26 4.43 -19.54
C GLY A 147 -0.90 3.89 -18.69
N VAL A 148 -0.75 3.82 -17.36
CA VAL A 148 -1.87 3.48 -16.47
C VAL A 148 -2.90 4.62 -16.46
N LYS A 149 -4.15 4.30 -16.73
CA LYS A 149 -5.27 5.25 -16.69
C LYS A 149 -5.94 5.24 -15.34
N PHE A 150 -6.29 6.41 -14.84
CA PHE A 150 -7.03 6.57 -13.58
C PHE A 150 -8.39 7.21 -13.85
N VAL A 151 -9.42 6.72 -13.15
CA VAL A 151 -10.77 7.26 -13.17
C VAL A 151 -11.14 7.57 -11.73
N TRP A 152 -11.09 8.84 -11.39
CA TRP A 152 -11.31 9.38 -10.04
C TRP A 152 -12.76 9.72 -9.77
N ASN A 153 -13.09 9.94 -8.50
CA ASN A 153 -14.44 10.33 -8.04
C ASN A 153 -15.54 9.37 -8.53
N THR A 154 -15.18 8.09 -8.72
CA THR A 154 -16.07 7.08 -9.27
C THR A 154 -16.36 6.02 -8.20
N LYS A 155 -17.53 6.12 -7.59
CA LYS A 155 -18.01 5.16 -6.59
C LYS A 155 -18.73 4.01 -7.29
N ILE A 156 -18.25 2.79 -7.05
CA ILE A 156 -18.96 1.58 -7.48
C ILE A 156 -20.03 1.25 -6.42
N GLY A 157 -21.30 1.27 -6.85
CA GLY A 157 -22.44 0.94 -6.01
C GLY A 157 -22.64 -0.58 -5.86
N ARG A 158 -23.63 -0.96 -5.05
CA ARG A 158 -24.12 -2.34 -5.01
C ARG A 158 -24.90 -2.64 -6.26
N ALA A 159 -24.72 -3.84 -6.82
CA ALA A 159 -25.67 -4.36 -7.80
C ALA A 159 -27.03 -4.52 -7.12
N HIS A 160 -28.06 -3.92 -7.68
CA HIS A 160 -29.43 -4.23 -7.29
C HIS A 160 -29.81 -5.53 -8.02
N VAL A 161 -29.92 -6.60 -7.26
CA VAL A 161 -30.45 -7.89 -7.72
C VAL A 161 -31.96 -7.87 -7.52
#